data_bbc260269883d2e443d86bc11bb78e37
#
_entry.id   bbc260269883d2e443d86bc11bb78e37
#
_cell.length_a   1.000
_cell.length_b   1.000
_cell.length_c   1.000
_cell.angle_alpha   90.00
_cell.angle_beta   90.00
_cell.angle_gamma   90.00
#
_symmetry.space_group_name_H-M   'P 1'
#
loop_
_entity.id
_entity.type
_entity.pdbx_description
1 polymer ?
#
loop_
_entity_poly.entity_id
_entity_poly.type
_entity_poly.pdbx_seq_one_letter_code
_entity_poly.pdbx_strand_id
1 'polypeptide(L)'
;VICAVALPGIPEVRAGDEPAALIAYALARPEAPALTVDAVLVVAHKLISKAEGRTRALADVAVSPRAAQLAAQLGKDPRHVQVVLDETVEVRRADHGVLISVTRHGFVCANAGVDASNTAEEDSVILLPLDPDDSARRLRAGLRQRTGLTPGVIVTDSFGRAWRNGQCDIAIGCAGVAAMEDWRGRIDRRGRELKATAIAGADELAAAADLARTKDGGEPAILVSGVGRYVTVEDGPGVAPLLRGPDTDLFR
;
A
#
# COMPACT_ATOMS: atom_id res chain seq x y z
N VAL A 1 -4.56 22.25 10.14
CA VAL A 1 -3.23 21.91 9.63
C VAL A 1 -3.16 20.41 9.47
N ILE A 2 -2.69 19.91 8.31
CA ILE A 2 -2.37 18.49 8.10
C ILE A 2 -0.91 18.30 8.51
N CYS A 3 -0.63 17.27 9.31
CA CYS A 3 0.71 16.94 9.76
C CYS A 3 0.93 15.42 9.58
N ALA A 4 2.06 15.04 8.98
CA ALA A 4 2.49 13.66 8.81
C ALA A 4 3.80 13.44 9.59
N VAL A 5 3.82 12.48 10.50
CA VAL A 5 4.97 12.20 11.38
C VAL A 5 5.27 10.71 11.40
N ALA A 6 6.51 10.35 11.16
CA ALA A 6 6.98 8.97 11.24
C ALA A 6 6.93 8.46 12.68
N LEU A 7 6.48 7.22 12.87
CA LEU A 7 6.49 6.57 14.17
C LEU A 7 7.89 6.04 14.48
N PRO A 8 8.45 6.41 15.65
CA PRO A 8 9.82 6.03 16.01
C PRO A 8 9.90 4.59 16.50
N GLY A 9 11.05 3.95 16.27
CA GLY A 9 11.47 2.75 16.99
C GLY A 9 10.68 1.48 16.69
N ILE A 10 10.06 1.38 15.51
CA ILE A 10 9.49 0.10 15.03
C ILE A 10 10.67 -0.81 14.67
N PRO A 11 10.79 -2.00 15.30
CA PRO A 11 11.89 -2.92 15.01
C PRO A 11 11.75 -3.58 13.65
N GLU A 12 12.79 -4.31 13.21
CA GLU A 12 12.70 -5.20 12.05
C GLU A 12 11.59 -6.24 12.26
N VAL A 13 10.66 -6.31 11.32
CA VAL A 13 9.47 -7.17 11.40
C VAL A 13 9.77 -8.56 10.86
N ARG A 14 9.30 -9.59 11.57
CA ARG A 14 9.45 -11.00 11.22
C ARG A 14 8.09 -11.66 11.02
N ALA A 15 8.10 -12.79 10.34
CA ALA A 15 6.88 -13.60 10.18
C ALA A 15 6.33 -14.03 11.55
N GLY A 16 5.02 -13.80 11.74
CA GLY A 16 4.33 -14.07 13.00
C GLY A 16 4.31 -12.90 13.99
N ASP A 17 5.04 -11.82 13.75
CA ASP A 17 4.90 -10.60 14.54
C ASP A 17 3.49 -10.02 14.40
N GLU A 18 3.05 -9.30 15.41
CA GLU A 18 1.75 -8.64 15.41
C GLU A 18 1.90 -7.14 15.11
N PRO A 19 1.52 -6.67 13.90
CA PRO A 19 1.68 -5.26 13.50
C PRO A 19 1.07 -4.27 14.49
N ALA A 20 -0.12 -4.59 15.04
CA ALA A 20 -0.79 -3.73 16.00
C ALA A 20 -0.01 -3.57 17.32
N ALA A 21 0.70 -4.62 17.75
CA ALA A 21 1.54 -4.56 18.95
C ALA A 21 2.77 -3.68 18.72
N LEU A 22 3.44 -3.85 17.58
CA LEU A 22 4.62 -3.06 17.21
C LEU A 22 4.28 -1.57 17.09
N ILE A 23 3.17 -1.27 16.43
CA ILE A 23 2.72 0.13 16.24
C ILE A 23 2.24 0.73 17.56
N ALA A 24 1.49 -0.01 18.40
CA ALA A 24 1.08 0.48 19.71
C ALA A 24 2.29 0.77 20.62
N TYR A 25 3.31 -0.08 20.56
CA TYR A 25 4.58 0.16 21.25
C TYR A 25 5.27 1.45 20.75
N ALA A 26 5.34 1.66 19.45
CA ALA A 26 5.90 2.88 18.87
C ALA A 26 5.11 4.14 19.27
N LEU A 27 3.78 4.07 19.28
CA LEU A 27 2.89 5.16 19.71
C LEU A 27 3.00 5.49 21.20
N ALA A 28 3.42 4.55 22.04
CA ALA A 28 3.61 4.78 23.47
C ALA A 28 4.94 5.50 23.82
N ARG A 29 5.82 5.71 22.85
CA ARG A 29 7.11 6.39 23.08
C ARG A 29 6.90 7.88 23.31
N PRO A 30 7.72 8.52 24.19
CA PRO A 30 7.55 9.96 24.50
C PRO A 30 7.67 10.89 23.29
N GLU A 31 8.48 10.51 22.29
CA GLU A 31 8.69 11.26 21.05
C GLU A 31 7.64 11.01 19.97
N ALA A 32 6.74 10.04 20.18
CA ALA A 32 5.72 9.72 19.20
C ALA A 32 4.62 10.79 19.14
N PRO A 33 4.05 11.04 17.94
CA PRO A 33 2.86 11.90 17.83
C PRO A 33 1.67 11.28 18.57
N ALA A 34 0.82 12.14 19.15
CA ALA A 34 -0.38 11.68 19.84
C ALA A 34 -1.37 11.03 18.85
N LEU A 35 -1.76 9.78 19.14
CA LEU A 35 -2.84 9.11 18.41
C LEU A 35 -4.18 9.76 18.78
N THR A 36 -4.99 10.05 17.77
CA THR A 36 -6.35 10.58 17.94
C THR A 36 -7.34 9.80 17.08
N VAL A 37 -8.63 9.91 17.37
CA VAL A 37 -9.67 9.18 16.60
C VAL A 37 -9.86 9.72 15.19
N ASP A 38 -9.40 10.94 14.91
CA ASP A 38 -9.46 11.62 13.62
C ASP A 38 -8.13 11.57 12.85
N ALA A 39 -7.18 10.76 13.32
CA ALA A 39 -5.93 10.50 12.63
C ALA A 39 -6.05 9.30 11.69
N VAL A 40 -5.16 9.26 10.69
CA VAL A 40 -4.97 8.11 9.80
C VAL A 40 -3.55 7.58 9.97
N LEU A 41 -3.44 6.30 10.26
CA LEU A 41 -2.18 5.57 10.27
C LEU A 41 -1.90 5.02 8.86
N VAL A 42 -0.81 5.44 8.26
CA VAL A 42 -0.36 4.98 6.94
C VAL A 42 0.83 4.04 7.12
N VAL A 43 0.72 2.81 6.64
CA VAL A 43 1.70 1.74 6.85
C VAL A 43 2.19 1.21 5.52
N ALA A 44 3.51 1.12 5.34
CA ALA A 44 4.10 0.45 4.19
C ALA A 44 3.74 -1.04 4.18
N HIS A 45 3.31 -1.57 3.04
CA HIS A 45 2.91 -2.98 2.93
C HIS A 45 3.97 -3.94 3.44
N LYS A 46 5.26 -3.59 3.31
CA LYS A 46 6.37 -4.46 3.74
C LYS A 46 6.31 -4.84 5.23
N LEU A 47 5.85 -3.93 6.08
CA LEU A 47 5.63 -4.24 7.49
C LEU A 47 4.58 -5.35 7.64
N ILE A 48 3.46 -5.21 6.95
CA ILE A 48 2.37 -6.19 6.95
C ILE A 48 2.82 -7.49 6.29
N SER A 49 3.41 -7.40 5.10
CA SER A 49 3.87 -8.56 4.33
C SER A 49 4.86 -9.42 5.08
N LYS A 50 5.86 -8.81 5.75
CA LYS A 50 6.81 -9.54 6.59
C LYS A 50 6.10 -10.25 7.74
N ALA A 51 5.23 -9.56 8.45
CA ALA A 51 4.46 -10.14 9.56
C ALA A 51 3.57 -11.32 9.11
N GLU A 52 2.99 -11.23 7.92
CA GLU A 52 2.18 -12.29 7.31
C GLU A 52 3.01 -13.41 6.65
N GLY A 53 4.35 -13.36 6.73
CA GLY A 53 5.22 -14.35 6.10
C GLY A 53 5.20 -14.31 4.57
N ARG A 54 4.85 -13.15 3.99
CA ARG A 54 4.84 -12.92 2.54
C ARG A 54 6.23 -12.61 1.99
N THR A 55 7.22 -13.35 2.45
CA THR A 55 8.60 -13.33 1.95
C THR A 55 8.91 -14.64 1.27
N ARG A 56 9.63 -14.63 0.15
CA ARG A 56 9.99 -15.82 -0.61
C ARG A 56 11.48 -15.83 -0.94
N ALA A 57 12.19 -16.88 -0.53
CA ALA A 57 13.58 -17.12 -0.92
C ALA A 57 13.63 -17.50 -2.40
N LEU A 58 14.49 -16.85 -3.17
CA LEU A 58 14.65 -17.15 -4.60
C LEU A 58 15.32 -18.50 -4.86
N ALA A 59 16.07 -19.02 -3.87
CA ALA A 59 16.67 -20.35 -3.95
C ALA A 59 15.63 -21.48 -4.09
N ASP A 60 14.41 -21.28 -3.56
CA ASP A 60 13.33 -22.27 -3.58
C ASP A 60 12.41 -22.15 -4.80
N VAL A 61 12.73 -21.25 -5.75
CA VAL A 61 11.88 -20.96 -6.89
C VAL A 61 12.20 -21.85 -8.08
N ALA A 62 11.26 -22.71 -8.46
CA ALA A 62 11.33 -23.48 -9.69
C ALA A 62 10.95 -22.59 -10.91
N VAL A 63 11.90 -22.39 -11.82
CA VAL A 63 11.71 -21.49 -12.96
C VAL A 63 11.01 -22.20 -14.12
N SER A 64 9.89 -21.64 -14.58
CA SER A 64 9.18 -22.10 -15.78
C SER A 64 9.86 -21.64 -17.07
N PRO A 65 9.63 -22.31 -18.22
CA PRO A 65 10.12 -21.85 -19.53
C PRO A 65 9.67 -20.42 -19.86
N ARG A 66 8.44 -20.05 -19.48
CA ARG A 66 7.89 -18.69 -19.68
C ARG A 66 8.67 -17.64 -18.87
N ALA A 67 8.99 -17.95 -17.61
CA ALA A 67 9.77 -17.05 -16.76
C ALA A 67 11.19 -16.88 -17.30
N ALA A 68 11.83 -17.96 -17.74
CA ALA A 68 13.17 -17.91 -18.35
C ALA A 68 13.19 -17.06 -19.64
N GLN A 69 12.19 -17.21 -20.51
CA GLN A 69 12.06 -16.42 -21.73
C GLN A 69 11.90 -14.93 -21.45
N LEU A 70 10.97 -14.56 -20.54
CA LEU A 70 10.74 -13.17 -20.16
C LEU A 70 11.94 -12.57 -19.44
N ALA A 71 12.60 -13.33 -18.58
CA ALA A 71 13.81 -12.89 -17.90
C ALA A 71 14.93 -12.55 -18.90
N ALA A 72 15.17 -13.40 -19.90
CA ALA A 72 16.14 -13.13 -20.96
C ALA A 72 15.79 -11.87 -21.76
N GLN A 73 14.50 -11.66 -22.09
CA GLN A 73 14.01 -10.48 -22.78
C GLN A 73 14.21 -9.19 -21.96
N LEU A 74 13.99 -9.27 -20.65
CA LEU A 74 14.00 -8.11 -19.75
C LEU A 74 15.34 -7.86 -19.07
N GLY A 75 16.32 -8.77 -19.23
CA GLY A 75 17.63 -8.71 -18.54
C GLY A 75 17.50 -8.88 -17.01
N LYS A 76 16.60 -9.77 -16.55
CA LYS A 76 16.29 -10.00 -15.13
C LYS A 76 16.62 -11.41 -14.67
N ASP A 77 16.69 -11.61 -13.35
CA ASP A 77 16.78 -12.95 -12.75
C ASP A 77 15.51 -13.76 -13.05
N PRO A 78 15.60 -14.94 -13.66
CA PRO A 78 14.44 -15.76 -14.00
C PRO A 78 13.64 -16.23 -12.78
N ARG A 79 14.28 -16.39 -11.60
CA ARG A 79 13.63 -16.74 -10.36
C ARG A 79 12.73 -15.58 -9.88
N HIS A 80 13.24 -14.35 -9.95
CA HIS A 80 12.45 -13.15 -9.64
C HIS A 80 11.26 -13.02 -10.60
N VAL A 81 11.47 -13.20 -11.91
CA VAL A 81 10.39 -13.15 -12.91
C VAL A 81 9.35 -14.25 -12.65
N GLN A 82 9.76 -15.43 -12.19
CA GLN A 82 8.81 -16.49 -11.82
C GLN A 82 7.93 -16.06 -10.67
N VAL A 83 8.50 -15.48 -9.60
CA VAL A 83 7.70 -14.98 -8.46
C VAL A 83 6.72 -13.90 -8.91
N VAL A 84 7.13 -12.99 -9.79
CA VAL A 84 6.23 -11.99 -10.38
C VAL A 84 5.08 -12.64 -11.14
N LEU A 85 5.36 -13.68 -11.94
CA LEU A 85 4.32 -14.42 -12.67
C LEU A 85 3.36 -15.16 -11.74
N ASP A 86 3.84 -15.70 -10.62
CA ASP A 86 3.01 -16.38 -9.61
C ASP A 86 2.00 -15.42 -8.95
N GLU A 87 2.33 -14.12 -8.85
CA GLU A 87 1.46 -13.06 -8.31
C GLU A 87 0.66 -12.32 -9.40
N THR A 88 0.83 -12.70 -10.68
CA THR A 88 0.23 -12.04 -11.85
C THR A 88 -0.97 -12.82 -12.36
N VAL A 89 -2.11 -12.14 -12.52
CA VAL A 89 -3.28 -12.65 -13.25
C VAL A 89 -3.11 -12.42 -14.75
N GLU A 90 -2.62 -11.26 -15.16
CA GLU A 90 -2.44 -10.88 -16.55
C GLU A 90 -1.16 -10.03 -16.72
N VAL A 91 -0.34 -10.36 -17.72
CA VAL A 91 0.77 -9.52 -18.14
C VAL A 91 0.29 -8.50 -19.16
N ARG A 92 0.33 -7.22 -18.81
CA ARG A 92 -0.05 -6.12 -19.70
C ARG A 92 1.06 -5.72 -20.64
N ARG A 93 2.29 -5.67 -20.14
CA ARG A 93 3.46 -5.27 -20.91
C ARG A 93 4.73 -5.89 -20.32
N ALA A 94 5.62 -6.33 -21.20
CA ALA A 94 6.96 -6.81 -20.86
C ALA A 94 7.96 -6.12 -21.79
N ASP A 95 8.54 -5.00 -21.35
CA ASP A 95 9.39 -4.18 -22.19
C ASP A 95 10.28 -3.26 -21.33
N HIS A 96 11.42 -2.78 -21.90
CA HIS A 96 12.34 -1.85 -21.23
C HIS A 96 12.74 -2.26 -19.80
N GLY A 97 12.94 -3.57 -19.58
CA GLY A 97 13.31 -4.10 -18.26
C GLY A 97 12.19 -4.10 -17.23
N VAL A 98 10.93 -3.82 -17.62
CA VAL A 98 9.77 -3.75 -16.72
C VAL A 98 8.70 -4.73 -17.14
N LEU A 99 8.12 -5.44 -16.15
CA LEU A 99 6.94 -6.29 -16.32
C LEU A 99 5.74 -5.57 -15.67
N ILE A 100 4.84 -5.04 -16.49
CA ILE A 100 3.57 -4.46 -15.99
C ILE A 100 2.54 -5.58 -15.91
N SER A 101 2.01 -5.80 -14.73
CA SER A 101 1.13 -6.92 -14.39
C SER A 101 -0.16 -6.45 -13.76
N VAL A 102 -1.23 -7.20 -13.98
CA VAL A 102 -2.46 -7.13 -13.18
C VAL A 102 -2.32 -8.16 -12.05
N THR A 103 -2.38 -7.71 -10.81
CA THR A 103 -2.33 -8.57 -9.63
C THR A 103 -3.68 -9.22 -9.35
N ARG A 104 -3.72 -10.22 -8.46
CA ARG A 104 -4.98 -10.81 -7.95
C ARG A 104 -5.92 -9.79 -7.28
N HIS A 105 -5.36 -8.70 -6.77
CA HIS A 105 -6.11 -7.60 -6.14
C HIS A 105 -6.73 -6.63 -7.17
N GLY A 106 -6.37 -6.77 -8.46
CA GLY A 106 -6.79 -5.85 -9.53
C GLY A 106 -5.86 -4.65 -9.74
N PHE A 107 -4.73 -4.57 -9.02
CA PHE A 107 -3.75 -3.51 -9.25
C PHE A 107 -2.99 -3.74 -10.54
N VAL A 108 -2.81 -2.67 -11.32
CA VAL A 108 -1.94 -2.65 -12.50
C VAL A 108 -0.63 -1.97 -12.12
N CYS A 109 0.42 -2.75 -11.91
CA CYS A 109 1.69 -2.23 -11.40
C CYS A 109 2.91 -2.96 -11.95
N ALA A 110 4.08 -2.41 -11.72
CA ALA A 110 5.34 -3.03 -12.08
C ALA A 110 5.62 -4.27 -11.21
N ASN A 111 6.04 -5.35 -11.84
CA ASN A 111 6.48 -6.58 -11.19
C ASN A 111 5.44 -7.16 -10.19
N ALA A 112 4.15 -6.93 -10.40
CA ALA A 112 3.06 -7.36 -9.50
C ALA A 112 3.26 -6.94 -8.02
N GLY A 113 3.96 -5.83 -7.75
CA GLY A 113 4.31 -5.39 -6.41
C GLY A 113 5.37 -6.26 -5.71
N VAL A 114 6.04 -7.16 -6.42
CA VAL A 114 7.16 -7.96 -5.88
C VAL A 114 8.39 -7.06 -5.74
N ASP A 115 8.90 -6.94 -4.52
CA ASP A 115 10.03 -6.07 -4.19
C ASP A 115 11.21 -6.88 -3.62
N ALA A 116 12.41 -6.63 -4.15
CA ALA A 116 13.67 -7.22 -3.67
C ALA A 116 14.40 -6.29 -2.67
N SER A 117 13.86 -5.10 -2.38
CA SER A 117 14.48 -4.18 -1.43
C SER A 117 14.02 -4.42 0.00
N ASN A 118 14.89 -4.09 0.96
CA ASN A 118 14.61 -4.21 2.40
C ASN A 118 14.23 -5.63 2.87
N THR A 119 14.75 -6.65 2.18
CA THR A 119 14.65 -8.05 2.63
C THR A 119 15.67 -8.30 3.74
N ALA A 120 15.28 -9.07 4.75
CA ALA A 120 16.20 -9.48 5.84
C ALA A 120 17.23 -10.51 5.38
N GLU A 121 16.92 -11.29 4.35
CA GLU A 121 17.76 -12.33 3.78
C GLU A 121 18.22 -11.93 2.39
N GLU A 122 19.50 -12.14 2.10
CA GLU A 122 20.02 -12.05 0.75
C GLU A 122 19.25 -13.02 -0.16
N ASP A 123 19.00 -12.61 -1.41
CA ASP A 123 18.35 -13.45 -2.42
C ASP A 123 16.87 -13.80 -2.07
N SER A 124 16.16 -12.89 -1.42
CA SER A 124 14.73 -13.02 -1.14
C SER A 124 13.92 -11.84 -1.68
N VAL A 125 12.60 -12.02 -1.77
CA VAL A 125 11.65 -10.99 -2.22
C VAL A 125 10.46 -10.90 -1.29
N ILE A 126 9.86 -9.71 -1.21
CA ILE A 126 8.65 -9.44 -0.46
C ILE A 126 7.49 -9.31 -1.44
N LEU A 127 6.38 -9.98 -1.14
CA LEU A 127 5.14 -9.97 -1.91
C LEU A 127 4.12 -9.04 -1.25
N LEU A 128 3.12 -8.60 -1.99
CA LEU A 128 1.99 -7.89 -1.38
C LEU A 128 1.25 -8.78 -0.37
N PRO A 129 0.56 -8.22 0.64
CA PRO A 129 -0.35 -8.97 1.50
C PRO A 129 -1.40 -9.72 0.68
N LEU A 130 -1.92 -10.83 1.17
CA LEU A 130 -2.96 -11.59 0.45
C LEU A 130 -4.25 -10.80 0.27
N ASP A 131 -4.65 -10.08 1.31
CA ASP A 131 -5.79 -9.16 1.33
C ASP A 131 -5.40 -7.91 2.12
N PRO A 132 -4.89 -6.85 1.44
CA PRO A 132 -4.45 -5.63 2.11
C PRO A 132 -5.56 -4.89 2.86
N ASP A 133 -6.82 -4.97 2.40
CA ASP A 133 -7.96 -4.38 3.10
C ASP A 133 -8.26 -5.13 4.41
N ASP A 134 -8.20 -6.47 4.39
CA ASP A 134 -8.36 -7.27 5.60
C ASP A 134 -7.21 -7.04 6.59
N SER A 135 -5.99 -6.91 6.08
CA SER A 135 -4.82 -6.55 6.90
C SER A 135 -5.00 -5.18 7.57
N ALA A 136 -5.55 -4.19 6.85
CA ALA A 136 -5.87 -2.88 7.42
C ALA A 136 -6.96 -2.99 8.50
N ARG A 137 -8.00 -3.80 8.30
CA ARG A 137 -9.07 -4.05 9.30
C ARG A 137 -8.52 -4.71 10.56
N ARG A 138 -7.69 -5.76 10.40
CA ARG A 138 -7.04 -6.44 11.53
C ARG A 138 -6.14 -5.49 12.32
N LEU A 139 -5.34 -4.68 11.63
CA LEU A 139 -4.48 -3.69 12.27
C LEU A 139 -5.32 -2.65 13.04
N ARG A 140 -6.39 -2.12 12.44
CA ARG A 140 -7.30 -1.16 13.06
C ARG A 140 -7.96 -1.73 14.32
N ALA A 141 -8.47 -2.96 14.24
CA ALA A 141 -9.07 -3.66 15.39
C ALA A 141 -8.05 -3.91 16.51
N GLY A 142 -6.83 -4.33 16.17
CA GLY A 142 -5.75 -4.55 17.14
C GLY A 142 -5.30 -3.26 17.82
N LEU A 143 -5.26 -2.13 17.12
CA LEU A 143 -5.00 -0.82 17.69
C LEU A 143 -6.10 -0.41 18.68
N ARG A 144 -7.38 -0.58 18.33
CA ARG A 144 -8.50 -0.34 19.23
C ARG A 144 -8.37 -1.11 20.54
N GLN A 145 -8.02 -2.40 20.46
CA GLN A 145 -7.84 -3.24 21.66
C GLN A 145 -6.71 -2.74 22.56
N ARG A 146 -5.61 -2.22 21.98
CA ARG A 146 -4.41 -1.83 22.72
C ARG A 146 -4.40 -0.40 23.21
N THR A 147 -5.02 0.51 22.46
CA THR A 147 -4.97 1.96 22.74
C THR A 147 -6.32 2.54 23.15
N GLY A 148 -7.42 1.82 22.95
CA GLY A 148 -8.79 2.33 23.10
C GLY A 148 -9.23 3.26 21.95
N LEU A 149 -8.36 3.58 20.98
CA LEU A 149 -8.64 4.49 19.87
C LEU A 149 -8.74 3.72 18.54
N THR A 150 -9.56 4.22 17.63
CA THR A 150 -9.84 3.57 16.35
C THR A 150 -9.55 4.54 15.21
N PRO A 151 -8.26 4.75 14.87
CA PRO A 151 -7.87 5.62 13.74
C PRO A 151 -8.28 5.00 12.41
N GLY A 152 -8.26 5.81 11.33
CA GLY A 152 -8.21 5.24 9.98
C GLY A 152 -6.87 4.53 9.75
N VAL A 153 -6.86 3.50 8.92
CA VAL A 153 -5.65 2.75 8.53
C VAL A 153 -5.55 2.67 7.01
N ILE A 154 -4.37 2.94 6.46
CA ILE A 154 -4.05 2.76 5.04
C ILE A 154 -2.78 1.90 4.95
N VAL A 155 -2.81 0.87 4.11
CA VAL A 155 -1.63 0.10 3.68
C VAL A 155 -1.21 0.62 2.32
N THR A 156 0.09 0.92 2.14
CA THR A 156 0.62 1.56 0.93
C THR A 156 1.69 0.76 0.23
N ASP A 157 1.81 0.99 -1.07
CA ASP A 157 2.97 0.61 -1.87
C ASP A 157 3.34 1.73 -2.85
N SER A 158 4.61 1.77 -3.27
CA SER A 158 5.14 2.79 -4.19
C SER A 158 4.95 2.36 -5.64
N PHE A 159 4.00 2.97 -6.34
CA PHE A 159 3.71 2.66 -7.74
C PHE A 159 4.30 3.69 -8.70
N GLY A 160 4.78 3.21 -9.85
CA GLY A 160 5.01 4.06 -11.01
C GLY A 160 3.69 4.64 -11.53
N ARG A 161 3.78 5.76 -12.23
CA ARG A 161 2.61 6.47 -12.76
C ARG A 161 2.68 6.53 -14.29
N ALA A 162 1.58 6.15 -14.96
CA ALA A 162 1.48 6.30 -16.40
C ALA A 162 1.74 7.76 -16.83
N TRP A 163 2.57 7.96 -17.84
CA TRP A 163 2.96 9.27 -18.43
C TRP A 163 3.65 10.26 -17.49
N ARG A 164 4.09 9.84 -16.31
CA ARG A 164 4.86 10.68 -15.40
C ARG A 164 6.04 9.92 -14.85
N ASN A 165 7.19 10.56 -14.80
CA ASN A 165 8.36 10.02 -14.13
C ASN A 165 8.17 10.04 -12.61
N GLY A 166 8.86 9.13 -11.93
CA GLY A 166 8.84 8.99 -10.48
C GLY A 166 7.72 8.06 -9.99
N GLN A 167 7.88 7.61 -8.77
CA GLN A 167 6.92 6.81 -8.02
C GLN A 167 6.16 7.68 -7.03
N CYS A 168 5.04 7.18 -6.56
CA CYS A 168 4.25 7.78 -5.51
C CYS A 168 3.61 6.65 -4.71
N ASP A 169 3.53 6.78 -3.41
CA ASP A 169 2.76 5.83 -2.63
C ASP A 169 1.28 5.97 -2.95
N ILE A 170 0.63 4.84 -3.10
CA ILE A 170 -0.82 4.72 -3.25
C ILE A 170 -1.38 3.77 -2.20
N ALA A 171 -2.67 3.90 -1.91
CA ALA A 171 -3.39 2.98 -1.04
C ALA A 171 -3.65 1.66 -1.77
N ILE A 172 -3.15 0.57 -1.22
CA ILE A 172 -3.43 -0.79 -1.68
C ILE A 172 -4.40 -1.54 -0.76
N GLY A 173 -4.68 -0.99 0.43
CA GLY A 173 -5.68 -1.46 1.38
C GLY A 173 -6.02 -0.36 2.37
N CYS A 174 -7.28 -0.29 2.83
CA CYS A 174 -7.65 0.64 3.87
C CYS A 174 -8.83 0.15 4.72
N ALA A 175 -8.93 0.69 5.95
CA ALA A 175 -10.05 0.47 6.86
C ALA A 175 -10.32 1.74 7.67
N GLY A 176 -11.59 2.10 7.85
CA GLY A 176 -11.98 3.31 8.56
C GLY A 176 -11.59 4.59 7.84
N VAL A 177 -11.47 4.54 6.49
CA VAL A 177 -11.10 5.67 5.63
C VAL A 177 -12.06 5.74 4.46
N ALA A 178 -12.57 6.95 4.17
CA ALA A 178 -13.26 7.23 2.92
C ALA A 178 -12.24 7.24 1.78
N ALA A 179 -12.08 6.10 1.10
CA ALA A 179 -11.04 5.94 0.06
C ALA A 179 -11.23 6.93 -1.08
N MET A 180 -12.49 7.24 -1.43
CA MET A 180 -12.84 8.22 -2.46
C MET A 180 -13.82 9.24 -1.90
N GLU A 181 -13.60 10.52 -2.17
CA GLU A 181 -14.51 11.61 -1.88
C GLU A 181 -15.26 12.02 -3.16
N ASP A 182 -16.52 11.63 -3.26
CA ASP A 182 -17.35 11.93 -4.43
C ASP A 182 -18.02 13.30 -4.29
N TRP A 183 -17.66 14.21 -5.18
CA TRP A 183 -18.20 15.57 -5.24
C TRP A 183 -19.25 15.73 -6.34
N ARG A 184 -19.53 14.71 -7.12
CA ARG A 184 -20.52 14.78 -8.18
C ARG A 184 -21.90 15.09 -7.60
N GLY A 185 -22.66 15.94 -8.30
CA GLY A 185 -23.95 16.45 -7.82
C GLY A 185 -23.89 17.61 -6.84
N ARG A 186 -22.69 17.95 -6.30
CA ARG A 186 -22.51 19.14 -5.46
C ARG A 186 -22.44 20.40 -6.31
N ILE A 187 -22.79 21.53 -5.72
CA ILE A 187 -22.78 22.84 -6.37
C ILE A 187 -21.48 23.57 -6.03
N ASP A 188 -20.82 24.12 -7.06
CA ASP A 188 -19.63 24.94 -6.88
C ASP A 188 -19.99 26.35 -6.35
N ARG A 189 -18.96 27.18 -6.06
CA ARG A 189 -19.13 28.55 -5.54
C ARG A 189 -19.90 29.47 -6.50
N ARG A 190 -20.08 29.10 -7.77
CA ARG A 190 -20.78 29.88 -8.80
C ARG A 190 -22.15 29.29 -9.17
N GLY A 191 -22.65 28.33 -8.38
CA GLY A 191 -23.96 27.70 -8.62
C GLY A 191 -23.97 26.61 -9.69
N ARG A 192 -22.80 26.09 -10.13
CA ARG A 192 -22.72 25.05 -11.17
C ARG A 192 -22.53 23.68 -10.54
N GLU A 193 -23.23 22.69 -11.07
CA GLU A 193 -23.10 21.31 -10.62
C GLU A 193 -21.74 20.71 -11.04
N LEU A 194 -21.05 20.06 -10.07
CA LEU A 194 -19.83 19.28 -10.29
C LEU A 194 -20.22 17.92 -10.88
N LYS A 195 -19.88 17.68 -12.16
CA LYS A 195 -20.31 16.47 -12.86
C LYS A 195 -19.33 15.30 -12.83
N ALA A 196 -18.03 15.58 -12.61
CA ALA A 196 -16.97 14.59 -12.78
C ALA A 196 -15.96 14.56 -11.62
N THR A 197 -16.13 15.39 -10.59
CA THR A 197 -15.13 15.53 -9.53
C THR A 197 -15.27 14.41 -8.52
N ALA A 198 -14.27 13.53 -8.49
CA ALA A 198 -14.04 12.54 -7.44
C ALA A 198 -12.57 12.57 -7.06
N ILE A 199 -12.28 12.59 -5.77
CA ILE A 199 -10.92 12.72 -5.22
C ILE A 199 -10.52 11.38 -4.59
N ALA A 200 -9.37 10.87 -4.98
CA ALA A 200 -8.79 9.64 -4.42
C ALA A 200 -8.14 9.94 -3.06
N GLY A 201 -8.98 10.17 -2.03
CA GLY A 201 -8.52 10.64 -0.73
C GLY A 201 -7.52 9.72 -0.05
N ALA A 202 -7.67 8.40 -0.17
CA ALA A 202 -6.71 7.47 0.40
C ALA A 202 -5.35 7.53 -0.32
N ASP A 203 -5.32 7.73 -1.64
CA ASP A 203 -4.06 7.89 -2.39
C ASP A 203 -3.38 9.23 -2.05
N GLU A 204 -4.14 10.30 -1.87
CA GLU A 204 -3.58 11.59 -1.43
C GLU A 204 -2.97 11.48 -0.03
N LEU A 205 -3.61 10.76 0.89
CA LEU A 205 -3.08 10.52 2.23
C LEU A 205 -1.86 9.60 2.21
N ALA A 206 -1.84 8.58 1.35
CA ALA A 206 -0.69 7.71 1.13
C ALA A 206 0.52 8.51 0.63
N ALA A 207 0.32 9.33 -0.40
CA ALA A 207 1.36 10.18 -0.97
C ALA A 207 1.87 11.24 0.02
N ALA A 208 0.97 11.86 0.81
CA ALA A 208 1.35 12.82 1.84
C ALA A 208 2.19 12.17 2.95
N ALA A 209 1.87 10.95 3.35
CA ALA A 209 2.63 10.19 4.33
C ALA A 209 4.03 9.80 3.80
N ASP A 210 4.16 9.46 2.51
CA ASP A 210 5.45 9.11 1.90
C ASP A 210 6.46 10.26 1.98
N LEU A 211 6.00 11.52 2.00
CA LEU A 211 6.86 12.70 2.18
C LEU A 211 7.48 12.79 3.58
N ALA A 212 6.92 12.12 4.59
CA ALA A 212 7.40 12.14 5.96
C ALA A 212 8.39 11.01 6.28
N ARG A 213 8.75 10.19 5.31
CA ARG A 213 9.75 9.11 5.46
C ARG A 213 10.77 9.16 4.36
N THR A 214 11.95 8.57 4.61
CA THR A 214 12.97 8.35 3.59
C THR A 214 13.02 6.87 3.21
N LYS A 215 13.50 6.56 2.01
CA LYS A 215 13.57 5.16 1.53
C LYS A 215 14.60 4.31 2.29
N ASP A 216 15.54 4.96 2.98
CA ASP A 216 16.62 4.38 3.79
C ASP A 216 16.43 4.58 5.30
N GLY A 217 15.41 5.35 5.72
CA GLY A 217 15.16 5.71 7.13
C GLY A 217 14.56 4.59 7.99
N GLY A 218 13.96 3.59 7.37
CA GLY A 218 13.37 2.47 8.12
C GLY A 218 12.08 2.83 8.88
N GLU A 219 11.37 3.88 8.46
CA GLU A 219 10.09 4.30 9.05
C GLU A 219 8.89 3.70 8.29
N PRO A 220 8.41 2.50 8.67
CA PRO A 220 7.35 1.82 7.94
C PRO A 220 5.94 2.34 8.25
N ALA A 221 5.77 3.17 9.28
CA ALA A 221 4.46 3.67 9.70
C ALA A 221 4.50 5.18 9.98
N ILE A 222 3.51 5.90 9.44
CA ILE A 222 3.36 7.36 9.53
C ILE A 222 1.99 7.66 10.12
N LEU A 223 1.91 8.53 11.12
CA LEU A 223 0.65 9.06 11.62
C LEU A 223 0.33 10.38 10.93
N VAL A 224 -0.81 10.44 10.26
CA VAL A 224 -1.32 11.65 9.59
C VAL A 224 -2.46 12.22 10.42
N SER A 225 -2.32 13.44 10.91
CA SER A 225 -3.33 14.17 11.70
C SER A 225 -3.92 15.35 10.93
N GLY A 226 -5.06 15.89 11.41
CA GLY A 226 -5.77 16.98 10.75
C GLY A 226 -6.58 16.54 9.52
N VAL A 227 -6.87 15.26 9.41
CA VAL A 227 -7.52 14.61 8.26
C VAL A 227 -8.85 13.91 8.62
N GLY A 228 -9.45 14.29 9.75
CA GLY A 228 -10.65 13.64 10.30
C GLY A 228 -11.83 13.55 9.33
N ARG A 229 -11.91 14.43 8.32
CA ARG A 229 -12.96 14.35 7.28
C ARG A 229 -12.91 13.06 6.45
N TYR A 230 -11.76 12.38 6.43
CA TYR A 230 -11.58 11.10 5.73
C TYR A 230 -11.77 9.89 6.63
N VAL A 231 -11.79 10.09 7.96
CA VAL A 231 -11.96 8.98 8.92
C VAL A 231 -13.43 8.61 9.04
N THR A 232 -13.72 7.31 8.95
CA THR A 232 -15.07 6.75 9.10
C THR A 232 -15.17 5.83 10.30
N VAL A 233 -16.37 5.74 10.89
CA VAL A 233 -16.64 4.85 12.03
C VAL A 233 -16.51 3.38 11.59
N GLU A 234 -17.15 3.04 10.47
CA GLU A 234 -17.11 1.71 9.88
C GLU A 234 -15.82 1.51 9.09
N ASP A 235 -15.40 0.25 8.90
CA ASP A 235 -14.21 -0.09 8.12
C ASP A 235 -14.33 0.28 6.64
N GLY A 236 -15.54 0.29 6.11
CA GLY A 236 -15.81 0.65 4.72
C GLY A 236 -15.44 -0.44 3.70
N PRO A 237 -15.55 -0.10 2.40
CA PRO A 237 -15.32 -1.05 1.29
C PRO A 237 -13.84 -1.27 0.97
N GLY A 238 -12.91 -0.70 1.74
CA GLY A 238 -11.49 -0.73 1.41
C GLY A 238 -11.16 0.14 0.20
N VAL A 239 -10.16 -0.28 -0.58
CA VAL A 239 -9.70 0.46 -1.77
C VAL A 239 -10.50 0.16 -3.04
N ALA A 240 -11.50 -0.72 -2.99
CA ALA A 240 -12.30 -1.09 -4.15
C ALA A 240 -12.85 0.11 -4.96
N PRO A 241 -13.28 1.24 -4.33
CA PRO A 241 -13.74 2.42 -5.07
C PRO A 241 -12.65 3.10 -5.92
N LEU A 242 -11.37 2.86 -5.64
CA LEU A 242 -10.25 3.44 -6.39
C LEU A 242 -9.90 2.63 -7.64
N LEU A 243 -10.31 1.35 -7.71
CA LEU A 243 -10.00 0.47 -8.81
C LEU A 243 -10.95 0.74 -9.98
N ARG A 244 -10.39 0.92 -11.20
CA ARG A 244 -11.20 0.98 -12.41
C ARG A 244 -11.70 -0.39 -12.78
N GLY A 245 -13.00 -0.48 -12.99
CA GLY A 245 -13.59 -1.67 -13.62
C GLY A 245 -13.20 -1.77 -15.11
N PRO A 246 -13.28 -2.96 -15.71
CA PRO A 246 -12.95 -3.19 -17.11
C PRO A 246 -13.68 -2.27 -18.09
N ASP A 247 -14.94 -1.93 -17.80
CA ASP A 247 -15.79 -1.12 -18.65
C ASP A 247 -15.44 0.39 -18.62
N THR A 248 -14.67 0.82 -17.62
CA THR A 248 -14.24 2.21 -17.44
C THR A 248 -12.74 2.40 -17.62
N ASP A 249 -11.99 1.32 -17.94
CA ASP A 249 -10.57 1.37 -18.18
C ASP A 249 -10.28 1.95 -19.57
N LEU A 250 -9.72 3.16 -19.59
CA LEU A 250 -9.35 3.88 -20.81
C LEU A 250 -7.97 3.49 -21.38
N PHE A 251 -7.26 2.59 -20.72
CA PHE A 251 -5.86 2.25 -21.00
C PHE A 251 -5.66 0.78 -21.37
N ARG A 252 -6.73 0.10 -21.72
CA ARG A 252 -6.74 -1.26 -22.26
C ARG A 252 -6.37 -1.29 -23.73
#